data_d7882e32ecbdfe18265103ac9068de8e
#
_entry.id   d7882e32ecbdfe18265103ac9068de8e
#
_cell.length_a   1.000
_cell.length_b   1.000
_cell.length_c   1.000
_cell.angle_alpha   90.00
_cell.angle_beta   90.00
_cell.angle_gamma   90.00
#
_symmetry.space_group_name_H-M   'P 1'
#
loop_
_entity.id
_entity.type
_entity.pdbx_description
1 polymer ?
#
loop_
_entity_poly.entity_id
_entity_poly.type
_entity_poly.pdbx_seq_one_letter_code
_entity_poly.pdbx_strand_id
1 'polypeptide(L)'
;MAREVEKAFDRGRLACPDVMEYSRPLAVNHYRDVRAGSLRAADVGRSVRVAGWVAAKRDHGGLLFIDLRDAGGIEAGGLVQLVAHPDRPGFDILSHLRVESVVSVAGEVVARPAETVNAKLATGEVEVVITEMEVLSVADVLPFPVERDSEVGEEARLRHRYLDLRRGPLVERLAARARLAQLVRLHLTERGFLEVQTPVLTASSPEGARDFLVPSRLYPGEFYALPQAPQQFKQLLMVGGVERYFQIAPCFRDEASRADRSPGEFYQIDLEMAFATQEDVFAEVELLMGRIVGECSTKEAPSSFPRLRFADAMDRFGTDKPDLRFGLEIADVTASRGGAPPRPRVTAAPAPRPHNT
;
A
#
# COMPACT_ATOMS: atom_id res chain seq x y z
N MET A 1 -16.04 6.30 -8.83
CA MET A 1 -15.78 4.95 -8.31
C MET A 1 -14.28 4.63 -8.26
N ALA A 2 -13.54 4.54 -9.39
CA ALA A 2 -12.07 4.34 -9.35
C ALA A 2 -11.33 5.36 -8.48
N ARG A 3 -11.68 6.64 -8.54
CA ARG A 3 -11.11 7.71 -7.70
C ARG A 3 -11.42 7.60 -6.20
N GLU A 4 -12.48 6.94 -5.80
CA GLU A 4 -12.77 6.76 -4.37
C GLU A 4 -11.95 5.62 -3.76
N VAL A 5 -11.70 4.57 -4.53
CA VAL A 5 -10.75 3.52 -4.14
C VAL A 5 -9.34 4.11 -4.09
N GLU A 6 -8.94 4.87 -5.11
CA GLU A 6 -7.65 5.56 -5.17
C GLU A 6 -7.46 6.57 -4.03
N LYS A 7 -8.49 7.35 -3.67
CA LYS A 7 -8.46 8.29 -2.53
C LYS A 7 -8.55 7.61 -1.16
N ALA A 8 -9.16 6.42 -1.07
CA ALA A 8 -9.09 5.60 0.14
C ALA A 8 -7.67 5.10 0.40
N PHE A 9 -6.93 4.77 -0.67
CA PHE A 9 -5.50 4.46 -0.60
C PHE A 9 -4.64 5.68 -0.21
N ASP A 10 -5.01 6.88 -0.68
CA ASP A 10 -4.17 8.08 -0.52
C ASP A 10 -4.28 8.73 0.88
N ARG A 11 -5.31 8.44 1.66
CA ARG A 11 -5.51 9.02 2.99
C ARG A 11 -4.94 8.23 4.16
N GLY A 12 -4.15 7.18 3.90
CA GLY A 12 -3.42 6.46 4.97
C GLY A 12 -4.30 5.81 6.05
N ARG A 13 -5.61 5.69 5.84
CA ARG A 13 -6.57 5.10 6.77
C ARG A 13 -7.26 3.87 6.18
N LEU A 14 -6.46 2.92 5.73
CA LEU A 14 -6.92 1.55 5.59
C LEU A 14 -6.67 0.84 6.93
N ALA A 15 -7.40 1.23 7.95
CA ALA A 15 -7.53 0.40 9.14
C ALA A 15 -8.46 -0.76 8.76
N CYS A 16 -7.90 -1.83 8.27
CA CYS A 16 -8.62 -3.08 8.15
C CYS A 16 -8.59 -3.78 9.52
N PRO A 17 -9.75 -4.10 10.14
CA PRO A 17 -9.79 -4.65 11.49
C PRO A 17 -9.09 -6.00 11.63
N ASP A 18 -8.91 -6.74 10.56
CA ASP A 18 -8.12 -7.96 10.53
C ASP A 18 -7.00 -7.81 9.50
N VAL A 19 -5.94 -7.11 9.87
CA VAL A 19 -4.65 -7.34 9.24
C VAL A 19 -4.42 -8.84 9.36
N MET A 20 -4.51 -9.58 8.25
CA MET A 20 -4.00 -10.96 8.25
C MET A 20 -2.67 -10.87 8.98
N GLU A 21 -2.62 -11.54 10.13
CA GLU A 21 -1.38 -11.64 10.88
C GLU A 21 -0.29 -12.08 9.91
N TYR A 22 0.50 -11.13 9.40
CA TYR A 22 1.85 -11.44 8.93
C TYR A 22 2.68 -11.99 10.10
N SER A 23 2.04 -12.15 11.25
CA SER A 23 2.46 -12.78 12.48
C SER A 23 2.38 -14.31 12.48
N ARG A 24 2.20 -14.97 11.31
CA ARG A 24 2.50 -16.40 11.30
C ARG A 24 3.90 -16.56 11.86
N PRO A 25 4.09 -17.45 12.87
CA PRO A 25 5.41 -17.62 13.46
C PRO A 25 6.39 -17.88 12.33
N LEU A 26 7.33 -16.96 12.16
CA LEU A 26 8.43 -17.20 11.24
C LEU A 26 9.10 -18.47 11.70
N ALA A 27 9.48 -19.32 10.75
CA ALA A 27 10.28 -20.49 11.08
C ALA A 27 11.45 -20.06 11.96
N VAL A 28 11.60 -20.69 13.10
CA VAL A 28 12.76 -20.55 13.97
C VAL A 28 14.01 -20.84 13.14
N ASN A 29 14.97 -19.95 13.16
CA ASN A 29 16.25 -20.11 12.47
C ASN A 29 17.39 -19.64 13.38
N HIS A 30 18.64 -19.84 12.95
CA HIS A 30 19.79 -19.52 13.78
C HIS A 30 19.97 -18.02 14.07
N TYR A 31 19.30 -17.14 13.31
CA TYR A 31 19.35 -15.69 13.56
C TYR A 31 18.30 -15.21 14.55
N ARG A 32 17.16 -15.89 14.63
CA ARG A 32 16.08 -15.53 15.58
C ARG A 32 15.12 -16.70 15.82
N ASP A 33 14.62 -16.78 17.03
CA ASP A 33 13.60 -17.74 17.46
C ASP A 33 12.25 -17.07 17.75
N VAL A 34 12.27 -15.73 17.93
CA VAL A 34 11.07 -14.94 18.23
C VAL A 34 11.14 -13.59 17.50
N ARG A 35 9.99 -13.00 17.22
CA ARG A 35 9.93 -11.60 16.74
C ARG A 35 10.15 -10.64 17.89
N ALA A 36 10.99 -9.63 17.70
CA ALA A 36 11.27 -8.59 18.69
C ALA A 36 9.98 -7.90 19.18
N GLY A 37 9.11 -7.52 18.25
CA GLY A 37 7.85 -6.85 18.57
C GLY A 37 6.78 -7.73 19.22
N SER A 38 6.95 -9.06 19.29
CA SER A 38 5.98 -9.96 19.91
C SER A 38 6.19 -10.19 21.41
N LEU A 39 7.32 -9.75 21.97
CA LEU A 39 7.66 -9.95 23.37
C LEU A 39 6.72 -9.19 24.31
N ARG A 40 6.32 -9.84 25.40
CA ARG A 40 5.37 -9.30 26.41
C ARG A 40 5.85 -9.65 27.82
N ALA A 41 5.19 -9.10 28.83
CA ALA A 41 5.45 -9.39 30.25
C ALA A 41 5.44 -10.90 30.58
N ALA A 42 4.64 -11.69 29.86
CA ALA A 42 4.61 -13.15 30.02
C ALA A 42 5.90 -13.86 29.57
N ASP A 43 6.77 -13.18 28.81
CA ASP A 43 8.04 -13.74 28.33
C ASP A 43 9.22 -13.48 29.30
N VAL A 44 9.00 -12.76 30.40
CA VAL A 44 10.05 -12.47 31.40
C VAL A 44 10.66 -13.77 31.92
N GLY A 45 11.98 -13.81 31.95
CA GLY A 45 12.79 -14.98 32.32
C GLY A 45 13.11 -15.93 31.16
N ARG A 46 12.54 -15.70 29.96
CA ARG A 46 12.93 -16.48 28.76
C ARG A 46 14.25 -16.04 28.20
N SER A 47 15.07 -16.98 27.80
CA SER A 47 16.17 -16.74 26.88
C SER A 47 15.65 -16.74 25.44
N VAL A 48 15.91 -15.68 24.70
CA VAL A 48 15.43 -15.47 23.33
C VAL A 48 16.55 -15.03 22.42
N ARG A 49 16.40 -15.29 21.12
CA ARG A 49 17.22 -14.72 20.07
C ARG A 49 16.37 -13.87 19.15
N VAL A 50 16.70 -12.59 19.05
CA VAL A 50 16.02 -11.59 18.20
C VAL A 50 16.99 -11.05 17.16
N ALA A 51 16.51 -10.73 15.95
CA ALA A 51 17.31 -10.10 14.91
C ALA A 51 16.54 -8.97 14.25
N GLY A 52 17.24 -7.91 13.86
CA GLY A 52 16.64 -6.76 13.23
C GLY A 52 17.63 -5.61 13.02
N TRP A 53 17.07 -4.46 12.74
CA TRP A 53 17.79 -3.21 12.53
C TRP A 53 17.92 -2.43 13.82
N VAL A 54 19.09 -1.84 14.08
CA VAL A 54 19.34 -0.89 15.15
C VAL A 54 18.62 0.41 14.80
N ALA A 55 17.43 0.64 15.36
CA ALA A 55 16.65 1.84 15.07
C ALA A 55 17.14 3.08 15.81
N ALA A 56 17.56 2.90 17.08
CA ALA A 56 18.13 3.98 17.87
C ALA A 56 19.12 3.41 18.89
N LYS A 57 20.05 4.27 19.36
CA LYS A 57 20.98 3.96 20.43
C LYS A 57 21.06 5.11 21.42
N ARG A 58 21.19 4.79 22.69
CA ARG A 58 21.35 5.74 23.78
C ARG A 58 22.34 5.19 24.79
N ASP A 59 23.35 5.97 25.16
CA ASP A 59 24.23 5.69 26.29
C ASP A 59 23.69 6.41 27.53
N HIS A 60 23.47 5.67 28.59
CA HIS A 60 22.99 6.22 29.86
C HIS A 60 23.71 5.56 31.02
N GLY A 61 24.63 6.32 31.61
CA GLY A 61 25.39 5.84 32.76
C GLY A 61 26.32 4.65 32.51
N GLY A 62 26.79 4.49 31.28
CA GLY A 62 27.65 3.37 30.86
C GLY A 62 26.89 2.12 30.40
N LEU A 63 25.56 2.13 30.44
CA LEU A 63 24.72 1.12 29.79
C LEU A 63 24.30 1.61 28.41
N LEU A 64 24.34 0.72 27.43
CA LEU A 64 23.88 1.03 26.08
C LEU A 64 22.48 0.46 25.87
N PHE A 65 21.53 1.36 25.63
CA PHE A 65 20.16 1.02 25.26
C PHE A 65 20.01 1.09 23.75
N ILE A 66 19.50 0.03 23.16
CA ILE A 66 19.32 -0.12 21.70
C ILE A 66 17.88 -0.45 21.42
N ASP A 67 17.22 0.33 20.58
CA ASP A 67 15.91 0.00 20.05
C ASP A 67 16.12 -0.88 18.80
N LEU A 68 15.77 -2.15 18.88
CA LEU A 68 15.85 -3.10 17.78
C LEU A 68 14.49 -3.20 17.10
N ARG A 69 14.47 -2.99 15.77
CA ARG A 69 13.27 -3.10 14.93
C ARG A 69 13.39 -4.31 14.01
N ASP A 70 12.43 -5.22 14.03
CA ASP A 70 12.42 -6.44 13.18
C ASP A 70 11.37 -6.43 12.07
N ALA A 71 10.29 -5.70 12.23
CA ALA A 71 9.26 -5.55 11.20
C ALA A 71 9.31 -4.13 10.63
N GLY A 72 9.48 -4.00 9.33
CA GLY A 72 9.56 -2.71 8.64
C GLY A 72 8.23 -1.99 8.60
N GLY A 73 7.71 -1.52 9.75
CA GLY A 73 6.57 -0.61 9.82
C GLY A 73 5.19 -1.18 9.50
N ILE A 74 5.03 -2.50 9.32
CA ILE A 74 3.71 -3.12 9.07
C ILE A 74 2.87 -3.15 10.36
N GLU A 75 3.53 -3.21 11.51
CA GLU A 75 2.87 -3.16 12.82
C GLU A 75 3.56 -2.11 13.70
N ALA A 76 2.78 -1.30 14.37
CA ALA A 76 3.27 -0.42 15.44
C ALA A 76 3.70 -1.28 16.62
N GLY A 77 4.80 -2.02 16.54
CA GLY A 77 5.19 -2.95 17.59
C GLY A 77 6.39 -3.85 17.28
N GLY A 78 6.94 -3.78 16.08
CA GLY A 78 8.17 -4.52 15.73
C GLY A 78 9.43 -3.99 16.41
N LEU A 79 9.34 -3.37 17.57
CA LEU A 79 10.45 -2.72 18.28
C LEU A 79 10.55 -3.29 19.68
N VAL A 80 11.77 -3.67 20.09
CA VAL A 80 12.11 -4.03 21.48
C VAL A 80 13.37 -3.29 21.93
N GLN A 81 13.45 -2.92 23.19
CA GLN A 81 14.67 -2.38 23.77
C GLN A 81 15.62 -3.51 24.15
N LEU A 82 16.86 -3.40 23.72
CA LEU A 82 17.98 -4.22 24.15
C LEU A 82 18.82 -3.43 25.14
N VAL A 83 19.41 -4.12 26.12
CA VAL A 83 20.34 -3.54 27.10
C VAL A 83 21.68 -4.24 27.00
N ALA A 84 22.73 -3.48 26.68
CA ALA A 84 24.10 -3.98 26.67
C ALA A 84 24.87 -3.43 27.89
N HIS A 85 25.50 -4.34 28.62
CA HIS A 85 26.36 -4.03 29.74
C HIS A 85 27.83 -3.93 29.31
N PRO A 86 28.62 -3.01 29.86
CA PRO A 86 30.01 -2.76 29.44
C PRO A 86 30.95 -3.96 29.70
N ASP A 87 30.60 -4.82 30.66
CA ASP A 87 31.31 -6.03 31.00
C ASP A 87 30.98 -7.24 30.11
N ARG A 88 30.03 -7.09 29.20
CA ARG A 88 29.59 -8.15 28.29
C ARG A 88 30.30 -8.10 26.94
N PRO A 89 30.55 -9.26 26.30
CA PRO A 89 31.10 -9.31 24.95
C PRO A 89 30.24 -8.54 23.95
N GLY A 90 30.91 -7.76 23.08
CA GLY A 90 30.24 -7.02 21.99
C GLY A 90 29.79 -5.62 22.34
N PHE A 91 29.92 -5.17 23.60
CA PHE A 91 29.57 -3.79 23.99
C PHE A 91 30.29 -2.73 23.15
N ASP A 92 31.62 -2.84 23.00
CA ASP A 92 32.41 -1.91 22.20
C ASP A 92 31.98 -1.89 20.73
N ILE A 93 31.65 -3.04 20.17
CA ILE A 93 31.15 -3.14 18.79
C ILE A 93 29.80 -2.40 18.68
N LEU A 94 28.86 -2.69 19.59
CA LEU A 94 27.55 -2.05 19.60
C LEU A 94 27.63 -0.54 19.82
N SER A 95 28.56 -0.07 20.66
CA SER A 95 28.74 1.36 20.95
C SER A 95 29.12 2.15 19.70
N HIS A 96 29.90 1.54 18.78
CA HIS A 96 30.35 2.16 17.53
C HIS A 96 29.47 1.83 16.33
N LEU A 97 28.53 0.88 16.47
CA LEU A 97 27.67 0.46 15.39
C LEU A 97 26.69 1.58 15.00
N ARG A 98 26.56 1.81 13.70
CA ARG A 98 25.61 2.82 13.18
C ARG A 98 24.17 2.35 13.25
N VAL A 99 23.25 3.29 13.37
CA VAL A 99 21.80 3.03 13.18
C VAL A 99 21.56 2.41 11.81
N GLU A 100 20.50 1.60 11.71
CA GLU A 100 20.14 0.79 10.55
C GLU A 100 21.13 -0.34 10.22
N SER A 101 22.18 -0.57 11.03
CA SER A 101 22.92 -1.82 10.98
C SER A 101 22.05 -2.99 11.44
N VAL A 102 22.35 -4.19 10.98
CA VAL A 102 21.58 -5.40 11.27
C VAL A 102 22.33 -6.27 12.26
N VAL A 103 21.66 -6.68 13.31
CA VAL A 103 22.23 -7.53 14.35
C VAL A 103 21.32 -8.72 14.66
N SER A 104 21.93 -9.82 15.10
CA SER A 104 21.28 -10.93 15.79
C SER A 104 21.78 -10.95 17.24
N VAL A 105 20.85 -10.98 18.19
CA VAL A 105 21.16 -10.86 19.61
C VAL A 105 20.47 -11.96 20.38
N ALA A 106 21.22 -12.72 21.18
CA ALA A 106 20.65 -13.58 22.22
C ALA A 106 20.69 -12.85 23.55
N GLY A 107 19.67 -13.06 24.37
CA GLY A 107 19.57 -12.42 25.68
C GLY A 107 18.38 -12.93 26.49
N GLU A 108 18.30 -12.46 27.71
CA GLU A 108 17.20 -12.76 28.64
C GLU A 108 16.17 -11.62 28.62
N VAL A 109 14.91 -11.97 28.52
CA VAL A 109 13.80 -11.01 28.65
C VAL A 109 13.62 -10.66 30.12
N VAL A 110 13.71 -9.38 30.43
CA VAL A 110 13.50 -8.86 31.79
C VAL A 110 12.38 -7.83 31.82
N ALA A 111 11.74 -7.68 32.96
CA ALA A 111 10.77 -6.59 33.18
C ALA A 111 11.51 -5.26 33.30
N ARG A 112 11.01 -4.23 32.65
CA ARG A 112 11.53 -2.85 32.86
C ARG A 112 11.15 -2.36 34.25
N PRO A 113 12.01 -1.55 34.88
CA PRO A 113 11.65 -0.78 36.06
C PRO A 113 10.37 0.03 35.81
N ALA A 114 9.51 0.15 36.80
CA ALA A 114 8.20 0.81 36.66
C ALA A 114 8.29 2.23 36.08
N GLU A 115 9.35 2.97 36.43
CA GLU A 115 9.65 4.34 35.98
C GLU A 115 10.10 4.42 34.50
N THR A 116 10.51 3.29 33.90
CA THR A 116 10.99 3.23 32.52
C THR A 116 10.04 2.51 31.57
N VAL A 117 8.89 2.05 32.08
CA VAL A 117 7.85 1.44 31.25
C VAL A 117 7.36 2.43 30.19
N ASN A 118 7.31 1.99 28.94
CA ASN A 118 6.86 2.82 27.82
C ASN A 118 5.51 2.32 27.28
N ALA A 119 4.41 2.90 27.76
CA ALA A 119 3.05 2.53 27.34
C ALA A 119 2.75 2.75 25.84
N LYS A 120 3.62 3.47 25.11
CA LYS A 120 3.46 3.68 23.66
C LYS A 120 3.95 2.50 22.82
N LEU A 121 4.70 1.58 23.41
CA LEU A 121 5.23 0.40 22.76
C LEU A 121 4.53 -0.85 23.27
N ALA A 122 4.16 -1.75 22.37
CA ALA A 122 3.58 -3.03 22.74
C ALA A 122 4.52 -3.92 23.58
N THR A 123 5.84 -3.72 23.44
CA THR A 123 6.92 -4.35 24.21
C THR A 123 7.40 -3.49 25.37
N GLY A 124 6.72 -2.39 25.67
CA GLY A 124 7.24 -1.35 26.58
C GLY A 124 7.37 -1.75 28.05
N GLU A 125 6.83 -2.90 28.47
CA GLU A 125 6.98 -3.47 29.79
C GLU A 125 8.23 -4.34 29.95
N VAL A 126 8.87 -4.71 28.82
CA VAL A 126 10.01 -5.64 28.79
C VAL A 126 11.19 -5.07 28.03
N GLU A 127 12.35 -5.64 28.30
CA GLU A 127 13.59 -5.39 27.56
C GLU A 127 14.40 -6.69 27.49
N VAL A 128 15.39 -6.77 26.60
CA VAL A 128 16.25 -7.93 26.45
C VAL A 128 17.66 -7.56 26.88
N VAL A 129 18.14 -8.20 27.94
CA VAL A 129 19.54 -8.06 28.40
C VAL A 129 20.43 -8.95 27.56
N ILE A 130 21.35 -8.35 26.81
CA ILE A 130 22.20 -9.02 25.85
C ILE A 130 23.19 -9.95 26.53
N THR A 131 23.25 -11.20 26.06
CA THR A 131 24.29 -12.19 26.46
C THR A 131 25.26 -12.49 25.33
N GLU A 132 24.76 -12.53 24.09
CA GLU A 132 25.54 -12.77 22.87
C GLU A 132 25.04 -11.86 21.74
N MET A 133 25.93 -11.50 20.83
CA MET A 133 25.55 -10.72 19.67
C MET A 133 26.41 -11.04 18.46
N GLU A 134 25.81 -10.90 17.28
CA GLU A 134 26.45 -11.02 15.98
C GLU A 134 26.02 -9.84 15.11
N VAL A 135 26.98 -9.16 14.48
CA VAL A 135 26.70 -8.13 13.47
C VAL A 135 26.54 -8.80 12.13
N LEU A 136 25.33 -8.76 11.59
CA LEU A 136 25.01 -9.36 10.29
C LEU A 136 25.34 -8.42 9.13
N SER A 137 25.17 -7.10 9.33
CA SER A 137 25.48 -6.08 8.34
C SER A 137 25.71 -4.74 9.00
N VAL A 138 26.75 -4.04 8.56
CA VAL A 138 27.04 -2.67 9.01
C VAL A 138 26.44 -1.68 8.03
N ALA A 139 25.69 -0.70 8.52
CA ALA A 139 25.12 0.37 7.69
C ALA A 139 26.15 1.45 7.38
N ASP A 140 26.07 2.01 6.19
CA ASP A 140 26.73 3.26 5.83
C ASP A 140 25.98 4.46 6.40
N VAL A 141 26.49 5.68 6.14
CA VAL A 141 25.81 6.92 6.48
C VAL A 141 24.49 6.99 5.71
N LEU A 142 23.39 7.15 6.46
CA LEU A 142 22.06 7.22 5.83
C LEU A 142 21.86 8.56 5.10
N PRO A 143 21.25 8.55 3.91
CA PRO A 143 20.90 9.77 3.18
C PRO A 143 19.77 10.58 3.85
N PHE A 144 18.96 9.94 4.71
CA PHE A 144 17.92 10.55 5.51
C PHE A 144 17.52 9.65 6.71
N PRO A 145 16.91 10.22 7.77
CA PRO A 145 16.42 9.44 8.92
C PRO A 145 15.29 8.47 8.54
N VAL A 146 15.32 7.25 9.09
CA VAL A 146 14.29 6.22 8.88
C VAL A 146 13.21 6.28 9.97
N GLU A 147 12.84 7.46 10.39
CA GLU A 147 11.77 7.70 11.34
C GLU A 147 10.46 7.95 10.59
N ARG A 148 9.32 7.47 11.15
CA ARG A 148 8.00 7.59 10.50
C ARG A 148 7.64 9.02 10.15
N ASP A 149 7.86 9.94 11.10
CA ASP A 149 7.40 11.31 11.03
C ASP A 149 8.47 12.31 10.55
N SER A 150 9.66 11.82 10.14
CA SER A 150 10.70 12.70 9.60
C SER A 150 10.28 13.30 8.25
N GLU A 151 10.48 14.61 8.10
CA GLU A 151 10.27 15.28 6.81
C GLU A 151 11.43 14.96 5.86
N VAL A 152 11.12 14.27 4.77
CA VAL A 152 12.08 13.88 3.74
C VAL A 152 11.53 14.25 2.38
N GLY A 153 12.30 14.96 1.58
CA GLY A 153 11.92 15.35 0.22
C GLY A 153 11.63 14.15 -0.67
N GLU A 154 10.68 14.31 -1.58
CA GLU A 154 10.20 13.23 -2.45
C GLU A 154 11.32 12.62 -3.30
N GLU A 155 12.20 13.44 -3.86
CA GLU A 155 13.32 12.97 -4.68
C GLU A 155 14.25 12.01 -3.91
N ALA A 156 14.61 12.36 -2.67
CA ALA A 156 15.44 11.51 -1.82
C ALA A 156 14.73 10.19 -1.49
N ARG A 157 13.43 10.23 -1.22
CA ARG A 157 12.59 9.05 -0.96
C ARG A 157 12.46 8.16 -2.19
N LEU A 158 12.34 8.72 -3.39
CA LEU A 158 12.31 7.97 -4.63
C LEU A 158 13.67 7.32 -4.94
N ARG A 159 14.76 8.06 -4.75
CA ARG A 159 16.13 7.56 -4.98
C ARG A 159 16.51 6.42 -4.03
N HIS A 160 16.07 6.50 -2.78
CA HIS A 160 16.35 5.52 -1.73
C HIS A 160 15.07 4.83 -1.24
N ARG A 161 14.23 4.36 -2.14
CA ARG A 161 12.94 3.76 -1.85
C ARG A 161 13.01 2.60 -0.84
N TYR A 162 14.10 1.84 -0.85
CA TYR A 162 14.34 0.75 0.09
C TYR A 162 14.45 1.22 1.55
N LEU A 163 14.95 2.45 1.81
CA LEU A 163 14.93 3.06 3.14
C LEU A 163 13.55 3.65 3.48
N ASP A 164 12.90 4.27 2.50
CA ASP A 164 11.55 4.82 2.68
C ASP A 164 10.52 3.72 3.05
N LEU A 165 10.70 2.50 2.54
CA LEU A 165 9.91 1.34 2.95
C LEU A 165 10.02 1.04 4.44
N ARG A 166 11.19 1.23 5.06
CA ARG A 166 11.39 0.98 6.50
C ARG A 166 10.65 1.97 7.40
N ARG A 167 10.21 3.10 6.87
CA ARG A 167 9.49 4.15 7.62
C ARG A 167 8.05 3.77 7.98
N GLY A 168 7.50 2.73 7.38
CA GLY A 168 6.19 2.15 7.68
C GLY A 168 5.11 2.46 6.66
N PRO A 169 4.74 3.73 6.36
CA PRO A 169 3.56 4.03 5.54
C PRO A 169 3.52 3.34 4.17
N LEU A 170 4.66 3.17 3.51
CA LEU A 170 4.71 2.48 2.22
C LEU A 170 4.49 0.97 2.33
N VAL A 171 5.02 0.34 3.37
CA VAL A 171 4.82 -1.09 3.60
C VAL A 171 3.36 -1.36 3.96
N GLU A 172 2.74 -0.49 4.76
CA GLU A 172 1.29 -0.54 5.06
C GLU A 172 0.46 -0.48 3.77
N ARG A 173 0.80 0.42 2.83
CA ARG A 173 0.14 0.51 1.52
C ARG A 173 0.35 -0.74 0.67
N LEU A 174 1.57 -1.31 0.66
CA LEU A 174 1.85 -2.57 -0.05
C LEU A 174 1.04 -3.73 0.53
N ALA A 175 0.94 -3.83 1.86
CA ALA A 175 0.15 -4.85 2.53
C ALA A 175 -1.35 -4.68 2.21
N ALA A 176 -1.87 -3.45 2.25
CA ALA A 176 -3.24 -3.14 1.87
C ALA A 176 -3.54 -3.52 0.41
N ARG A 177 -2.62 -3.20 -0.52
CA ARG A 177 -2.75 -3.60 -1.92
C ARG A 177 -2.76 -5.12 -2.09
N ALA A 178 -1.86 -5.83 -1.41
CA ALA A 178 -1.80 -7.29 -1.46
C ALA A 178 -3.11 -7.92 -0.97
N ARG A 179 -3.66 -7.42 0.13
CA ARG A 179 -4.93 -7.87 0.67
C ARG A 179 -6.10 -7.58 -0.27
N LEU A 180 -6.16 -6.38 -0.85
CA LEU A 180 -7.16 -6.04 -1.87
C LEU A 180 -7.11 -7.01 -3.04
N ALA A 181 -5.92 -7.30 -3.57
CA ALA A 181 -5.76 -8.24 -4.68
C ALA A 181 -6.22 -9.66 -4.31
N GLN A 182 -5.93 -10.11 -3.10
CA GLN A 182 -6.40 -11.41 -2.59
C GLN A 182 -7.93 -11.45 -2.46
N LEU A 183 -8.53 -10.39 -1.91
CA LEU A 183 -9.98 -10.28 -1.78
C LEU A 183 -10.69 -10.34 -3.12
N VAL A 184 -10.18 -9.59 -4.12
CA VAL A 184 -10.71 -9.58 -5.49
C VAL A 184 -10.65 -10.98 -6.08
N ARG A 185 -9.52 -11.69 -5.96
CA ARG A 185 -9.38 -13.06 -6.45
C ARG A 185 -10.37 -14.01 -5.80
N LEU A 186 -10.45 -13.95 -4.47
CA LEU A 186 -11.38 -14.80 -3.72
C LEU A 186 -12.82 -14.55 -4.15
N HIS A 187 -13.24 -13.27 -4.17
CA HIS A 187 -14.60 -12.90 -4.53
C HIS A 187 -14.97 -13.36 -5.95
N LEU A 188 -14.13 -13.06 -6.93
CA LEU A 188 -14.44 -13.41 -8.32
C LEU A 188 -14.40 -14.93 -8.58
N THR A 189 -13.49 -15.65 -7.92
CA THR A 189 -13.46 -17.12 -8.00
C THR A 189 -14.71 -17.75 -7.38
N GLU A 190 -15.16 -17.26 -6.21
CA GLU A 190 -16.43 -17.68 -5.59
C GLU A 190 -17.64 -17.42 -6.50
N ARG A 191 -17.56 -16.41 -7.35
CA ARG A 191 -18.58 -16.04 -8.34
C ARG A 191 -18.44 -16.79 -9.67
N GLY A 192 -17.53 -17.76 -9.77
CA GLY A 192 -17.34 -18.60 -10.97
C GLY A 192 -16.50 -17.96 -12.07
N PHE A 193 -15.78 -16.89 -11.79
CA PHE A 193 -14.83 -16.32 -12.73
C PHE A 193 -13.52 -17.10 -12.75
N LEU A 194 -12.95 -17.30 -13.92
CA LEU A 194 -11.63 -17.89 -14.14
C LEU A 194 -10.56 -16.79 -14.26
N GLU A 195 -9.53 -16.82 -13.43
CA GLU A 195 -8.37 -15.92 -13.59
C GLU A 195 -7.48 -16.44 -14.72
N VAL A 196 -7.33 -15.64 -15.78
CA VAL A 196 -6.44 -15.97 -16.90
C VAL A 196 -5.46 -14.82 -17.12
N GLN A 197 -4.16 -15.14 -17.06
CA GLN A 197 -3.12 -14.18 -17.42
C GLN A 197 -2.91 -14.14 -18.93
N THR A 198 -3.06 -12.95 -19.49
CA THR A 198 -2.85 -12.70 -20.92
C THR A 198 -1.40 -12.30 -21.22
N PRO A 199 -0.91 -12.48 -22.46
CA PRO A 199 0.43 -12.07 -22.84
C PRO A 199 0.73 -10.60 -22.60
N VAL A 200 1.94 -10.31 -22.13
CA VAL A 200 2.46 -8.94 -21.93
C VAL A 200 3.24 -8.46 -23.15
N LEU A 201 3.93 -9.34 -23.87
CA LEU A 201 4.52 -9.00 -25.16
C LEU A 201 3.52 -9.36 -26.27
N THR A 202 2.97 -8.35 -26.93
CA THR A 202 1.89 -8.51 -27.90
C THR A 202 2.12 -7.63 -29.14
N ALA A 203 1.23 -7.70 -30.11
CA ALA A 203 1.17 -6.73 -31.19
C ALA A 203 0.50 -5.44 -30.70
N SER A 204 0.82 -4.32 -31.34
CA SER A 204 0.14 -3.05 -31.11
C SER A 204 -1.37 -3.17 -31.28
N SER A 205 -2.12 -2.56 -30.39
CA SER A 205 -3.59 -2.55 -30.41
C SER A 205 -4.07 -1.10 -30.29
N PRO A 206 -5.00 -0.66 -31.17
CA PRO A 206 -5.44 0.74 -31.21
C PRO A 206 -6.46 1.05 -30.10
N GLU A 207 -6.00 1.12 -28.86
CA GLU A 207 -6.86 1.38 -27.69
C GLU A 207 -6.93 2.85 -27.26
N GLY A 208 -6.38 3.76 -28.08
CA GLY A 208 -6.51 5.20 -27.89
C GLY A 208 -5.34 5.90 -27.20
N ALA A 209 -4.42 5.17 -26.56
CA ALA A 209 -3.16 5.70 -26.03
C ALA A 209 -1.99 5.34 -26.97
N ARG A 210 -0.80 5.85 -26.72
CA ARG A 210 0.43 5.40 -27.37
C ARG A 210 0.95 4.14 -26.68
N ASP A 211 1.53 3.23 -27.47
CA ASP A 211 2.13 2.01 -26.97
C ASP A 211 3.56 2.24 -26.49
N PHE A 212 3.95 1.53 -25.44
CA PHE A 212 5.35 1.27 -25.19
C PHE A 212 5.83 0.14 -26.11
N LEU A 213 6.89 0.39 -26.88
CA LEU A 213 7.42 -0.54 -27.85
C LEU A 213 8.68 -1.25 -27.33
N VAL A 214 8.76 -2.56 -27.57
CA VAL A 214 9.92 -3.39 -27.27
C VAL A 214 10.53 -3.88 -28.57
N PRO A 215 11.76 -3.48 -28.94
CA PRO A 215 12.38 -3.92 -30.18
C PRO A 215 12.59 -5.44 -30.21
N SER A 216 12.28 -6.07 -31.35
CA SER A 216 12.57 -7.46 -31.55
C SER A 216 14.08 -7.68 -31.79
N ARG A 217 14.67 -8.56 -31.02
CA ARG A 217 16.09 -8.94 -31.20
C ARG A 217 16.29 -9.81 -32.44
N LEU A 218 15.27 -10.58 -32.83
CA LEU A 218 15.35 -11.57 -33.90
C LEU A 218 14.99 -10.97 -35.27
N TYR A 219 14.13 -9.96 -35.29
CA TYR A 219 13.58 -9.36 -36.52
C TYR A 219 13.87 -7.88 -36.53
N PRO A 220 14.96 -7.43 -37.21
CA PRO A 220 15.31 -6.02 -37.29
C PRO A 220 14.17 -5.18 -37.90
N GLY A 221 13.80 -4.09 -37.22
CA GLY A 221 12.69 -3.22 -37.65
C GLY A 221 11.30 -3.63 -37.13
N GLU A 222 11.19 -4.79 -36.49
CA GLU A 222 9.96 -5.26 -35.87
C GLU A 222 9.95 -4.96 -34.36
N PHE A 223 8.74 -4.77 -33.80
CA PHE A 223 8.53 -4.43 -32.41
C PHE A 223 7.39 -5.23 -31.82
N TYR A 224 7.53 -5.59 -30.55
CA TYR A 224 6.42 -5.94 -29.69
C TYR A 224 5.87 -4.67 -29.04
N ALA A 225 4.60 -4.68 -28.67
CA ALA A 225 3.99 -3.65 -27.84
C ALA A 225 3.65 -4.20 -26.44
N LEU A 226 3.70 -3.34 -25.43
CA LEU A 226 3.13 -3.65 -24.12
C LEU A 226 1.61 -3.35 -24.16
N PRO A 227 0.76 -4.19 -23.53
CA PRO A 227 -0.68 -4.07 -23.67
C PRO A 227 -1.23 -2.84 -22.94
N GLN A 228 -2.07 -2.06 -23.61
CA GLN A 228 -2.81 -0.97 -22.98
C GLN A 228 -3.96 -1.47 -22.11
N ALA A 229 -4.55 -2.61 -22.50
CA ALA A 229 -5.53 -3.40 -21.78
C ALA A 229 -5.59 -4.80 -22.44
N PRO A 230 -6.08 -5.86 -21.77
CA PRO A 230 -6.16 -7.20 -22.32
C PRO A 230 -7.41 -7.40 -23.22
N GLN A 231 -7.93 -6.35 -23.86
CA GLN A 231 -9.25 -6.32 -24.51
C GLN A 231 -9.41 -7.40 -25.58
N GLN A 232 -8.46 -7.56 -26.48
CA GLN A 232 -8.55 -8.54 -27.56
C GLN A 232 -8.48 -9.98 -27.01
N PHE A 233 -7.62 -10.22 -26.05
CA PHE A 233 -7.44 -11.54 -25.44
C PHE A 233 -8.69 -12.00 -24.69
N LYS A 234 -9.29 -11.13 -23.87
CA LYS A 234 -10.49 -11.49 -23.12
C LYS A 234 -11.70 -11.78 -24.04
N GLN A 235 -11.82 -11.02 -25.14
CA GLN A 235 -12.85 -11.33 -26.16
C GLN A 235 -12.62 -12.69 -26.84
N LEU A 236 -11.36 -13.02 -27.16
CA LEU A 236 -11.01 -14.33 -27.70
C LEU A 236 -11.28 -15.46 -26.69
N LEU A 237 -11.09 -15.22 -25.39
CA LEU A 237 -11.46 -16.19 -24.36
C LEU A 237 -12.98 -16.44 -24.35
N MET A 238 -13.81 -15.40 -24.50
CA MET A 238 -15.27 -15.56 -24.64
C MET A 238 -15.62 -16.40 -25.87
N VAL A 239 -15.02 -16.11 -27.03
CA VAL A 239 -15.18 -16.90 -28.26
C VAL A 239 -14.71 -18.34 -28.05
N GLY A 240 -13.66 -18.53 -27.26
CA GLY A 240 -13.11 -19.85 -26.90
C GLY A 240 -13.92 -20.63 -25.85
N GLY A 241 -15.04 -20.05 -25.34
CA GLY A 241 -15.94 -20.72 -24.40
C GLY A 241 -15.65 -20.47 -22.91
N VAL A 242 -14.80 -19.51 -22.59
CA VAL A 242 -14.63 -19.03 -21.18
C VAL A 242 -15.74 -18.01 -20.91
N GLU A 243 -16.78 -18.42 -20.19
CA GLU A 243 -17.96 -17.56 -19.99
C GLU A 243 -17.76 -16.45 -18.96
N ARG A 244 -16.83 -16.61 -18.02
CA ARG A 244 -16.52 -15.62 -16.98
C ARG A 244 -15.01 -15.55 -16.76
N TYR A 245 -14.43 -14.47 -17.17
CA TYR A 245 -13.00 -14.20 -17.08
C TYR A 245 -12.73 -13.03 -16.14
N PHE A 246 -11.62 -13.08 -15.42
CA PHE A 246 -11.02 -11.91 -14.81
C PHE A 246 -9.49 -11.96 -14.80
N GLN A 247 -8.89 -10.81 -14.63
CA GLN A 247 -7.45 -10.65 -14.43
C GLN A 247 -7.17 -9.38 -13.62
N ILE A 248 -6.17 -9.42 -12.74
CA ILE A 248 -5.53 -8.20 -12.24
C ILE A 248 -4.44 -7.87 -13.26
N ALA A 249 -4.83 -7.14 -14.31
CA ALA A 249 -4.05 -6.96 -15.51
C ALA A 249 -3.05 -5.81 -15.40
N PRO A 250 -1.75 -6.03 -15.68
CA PRO A 250 -0.81 -4.94 -15.91
C PRO A 250 -1.15 -4.25 -17.24
N CYS A 251 -1.27 -2.93 -17.19
CA CYS A 251 -1.60 -2.09 -18.33
C CYS A 251 -0.57 -0.99 -18.49
N PHE A 252 -0.25 -0.68 -19.74
CA PHE A 252 0.81 0.26 -20.10
C PHE A 252 0.28 1.29 -21.09
N ARG A 253 0.46 2.59 -20.80
CA ARG A 253 0.07 3.67 -21.70
C ARG A 253 1.12 4.75 -21.70
N ASP A 254 1.72 5.04 -22.86
CA ASP A 254 2.69 6.12 -23.02
C ASP A 254 1.97 7.47 -23.13
N GLU A 255 1.50 7.95 -22.00
CA GLU A 255 0.82 9.22 -21.84
C GLU A 255 1.63 10.14 -20.93
N ALA A 256 1.43 11.44 -21.07
CA ALA A 256 2.05 12.41 -20.17
C ALA A 256 1.62 12.12 -18.72
N SER A 257 2.58 11.77 -17.89
CA SER A 257 2.33 11.51 -16.46
C SER A 257 1.84 12.78 -15.77
N ARG A 258 0.84 12.63 -14.90
CA ARG A 258 0.36 13.69 -14.01
C ARG A 258 0.69 13.32 -12.59
N ALA A 259 0.99 14.30 -11.75
CA ALA A 259 1.39 14.10 -10.37
C ALA A 259 0.39 13.25 -9.53
N ASP A 260 -0.88 13.27 -9.92
CA ASP A 260 -1.98 12.62 -9.20
C ASP A 260 -2.50 11.33 -9.86
N ARG A 261 -1.98 10.96 -11.06
CA ARG A 261 -2.47 9.79 -11.80
C ARG A 261 -1.58 9.43 -12.99
N SER A 262 -1.74 8.18 -13.47
CA SER A 262 -1.14 7.63 -14.69
C SER A 262 0.38 7.64 -14.74
N PRO A 263 1.05 6.74 -14.00
CA PRO A 263 2.51 6.60 -14.12
C PRO A 263 2.97 5.89 -15.39
N GLY A 264 2.11 5.69 -16.40
CA GLY A 264 2.41 4.91 -17.60
C GLY A 264 2.22 3.40 -17.41
N GLU A 265 2.44 2.86 -16.22
CA GLU A 265 2.14 1.48 -15.82
C GLU A 265 1.12 1.50 -14.67
N PHE A 266 0.04 0.74 -14.82
CA PHE A 266 -1.00 0.61 -13.79
C PHE A 266 -1.66 -0.78 -13.88
N TYR A 267 -2.50 -1.10 -12.90
CA TYR A 267 -3.22 -2.37 -12.87
C TYR A 267 -4.72 -2.14 -12.94
N GLN A 268 -5.39 -2.96 -13.71
CA GLN A 268 -6.85 -3.01 -13.79
C GLN A 268 -7.38 -4.29 -13.17
N ILE A 269 -8.49 -4.21 -12.45
CA ILE A 269 -9.34 -5.36 -12.21
C ILE A 269 -10.20 -5.48 -13.48
N ASP A 270 -9.80 -6.37 -14.36
CA ASP A 270 -10.43 -6.56 -15.65
C ASP A 270 -11.34 -7.80 -15.63
N LEU A 271 -12.56 -7.67 -16.14
CA LEU A 271 -13.54 -8.76 -16.18
C LEU A 271 -14.20 -8.80 -17.55
N GLU A 272 -14.61 -10.01 -17.95
CA GLU A 272 -15.44 -10.21 -19.14
C GLU A 272 -16.46 -11.33 -18.88
N MET A 273 -17.68 -11.16 -19.36
CA MET A 273 -18.78 -12.11 -19.17
C MET A 273 -19.47 -12.37 -20.51
N ALA A 274 -19.62 -13.65 -20.86
CA ALA A 274 -20.48 -14.06 -21.96
C ALA A 274 -21.96 -14.14 -21.52
N PHE A 275 -22.88 -13.99 -22.46
CA PHE A 275 -24.33 -14.08 -22.23
C PHE A 275 -24.86 -13.17 -21.14
N ALA A 276 -24.25 -11.99 -20.96
CA ALA A 276 -24.56 -11.04 -19.92
C ALA A 276 -25.15 -9.75 -20.49
N THR A 277 -26.11 -9.19 -19.77
CA THR A 277 -26.63 -7.84 -19.98
C THR A 277 -25.80 -6.81 -19.23
N GLN A 278 -26.05 -5.53 -19.50
CA GLN A 278 -25.45 -4.43 -18.74
C GLN A 278 -25.74 -4.53 -17.23
N GLU A 279 -26.96 -4.91 -16.87
CA GLU A 279 -27.36 -5.03 -15.46
C GLU A 279 -26.65 -6.19 -14.76
N ASP A 280 -26.37 -7.29 -15.46
CA ASP A 280 -25.59 -8.40 -14.90
C ASP A 280 -24.16 -7.96 -14.56
N VAL A 281 -23.53 -7.18 -15.46
CA VAL A 281 -22.18 -6.62 -15.19
C VAL A 281 -22.21 -5.64 -14.03
N PHE A 282 -23.22 -4.78 -13.96
CA PHE A 282 -23.37 -3.85 -12.83
C PHE A 282 -23.53 -4.59 -11.51
N ALA A 283 -24.35 -5.63 -11.47
CA ALA A 283 -24.57 -6.41 -10.25
C ALA A 283 -23.26 -7.06 -9.74
N GLU A 284 -22.46 -7.65 -10.63
CA GLU A 284 -21.17 -8.24 -10.23
C GLU A 284 -20.18 -7.18 -9.72
N VAL A 285 -20.08 -6.03 -10.39
CA VAL A 285 -19.19 -4.94 -9.98
C VAL A 285 -19.64 -4.31 -8.66
N GLU A 286 -20.93 -4.12 -8.45
CA GLU A 286 -21.48 -3.56 -7.20
C GLU A 286 -21.23 -4.48 -6.00
N LEU A 287 -21.42 -5.80 -6.18
CA LEU A 287 -21.11 -6.79 -5.14
C LEU A 287 -19.62 -6.77 -4.77
N LEU A 288 -18.74 -6.76 -5.80
CA LEU A 288 -17.30 -6.66 -5.57
C LEU A 288 -16.92 -5.37 -4.84
N MET A 289 -17.46 -4.23 -5.27
CA MET A 289 -17.15 -2.92 -4.66
C MET A 289 -17.70 -2.82 -3.24
N GLY A 290 -18.90 -3.36 -2.97
CA GLY A 290 -19.46 -3.44 -1.63
C GLY A 290 -18.56 -4.24 -0.68
N ARG A 291 -18.06 -5.39 -1.13
CA ARG A 291 -17.12 -6.23 -0.37
C ARG A 291 -15.78 -5.53 -0.14
N ILE A 292 -15.20 -4.89 -1.18
CA ILE A 292 -13.96 -4.11 -1.04
C ILE A 292 -14.11 -3.00 -0.01
N VAL A 293 -15.19 -2.22 -0.07
CA VAL A 293 -15.42 -1.14 0.90
C VAL A 293 -15.62 -1.70 2.31
N GLY A 294 -16.38 -2.78 2.47
CA GLY A 294 -16.65 -3.39 3.77
C GLY A 294 -15.42 -4.02 4.43
N GLU A 295 -14.55 -4.68 3.65
CA GLU A 295 -13.39 -5.42 4.19
C GLU A 295 -12.06 -4.66 4.12
N CYS A 296 -11.91 -3.67 3.22
CA CYS A 296 -10.67 -2.93 2.99
C CYS A 296 -10.76 -1.43 3.33
N SER A 297 -11.84 -0.98 3.98
CA SER A 297 -12.03 0.42 4.32
C SER A 297 -12.65 0.56 5.71
N THR A 298 -12.46 1.70 6.35
CA THR A 298 -13.17 2.08 7.59
C THR A 298 -14.57 2.65 7.33
N LYS A 299 -14.99 2.72 6.06
CA LYS A 299 -16.31 3.24 5.67
C LYS A 299 -17.32 2.11 5.63
N GLU A 300 -18.56 2.43 5.92
CA GLU A 300 -19.68 1.53 5.67
C GLU A 300 -19.84 1.29 4.17
N ALA A 301 -20.05 0.04 3.79
CA ALA A 301 -20.35 -0.32 2.41
C ALA A 301 -21.74 0.27 2.05
N PRO A 302 -21.89 0.91 0.88
CA PRO A 302 -23.17 1.41 0.46
C PRO A 302 -24.14 0.23 0.22
N SER A 303 -25.39 0.36 0.68
CA SER A 303 -26.44 -0.64 0.44
C SER A 303 -26.89 -0.70 -1.02
N SER A 304 -26.67 0.38 -1.77
CA SER A 304 -26.97 0.48 -3.21
C SER A 304 -26.08 1.53 -3.87
N PHE A 305 -25.90 1.40 -5.18
CA PHE A 305 -25.16 2.37 -5.98
C PHE A 305 -26.13 3.17 -6.85
N PRO A 306 -26.11 4.52 -6.78
CA PRO A 306 -27.00 5.35 -7.59
C PRO A 306 -26.69 5.20 -9.08
N ARG A 307 -27.75 5.14 -9.90
CA ARG A 307 -27.66 5.12 -11.36
C ARG A 307 -27.75 6.54 -11.88
N LEU A 308 -26.83 6.96 -12.71
CA LEU A 308 -26.84 8.26 -13.37
C LEU A 308 -26.63 8.06 -14.87
N ARG A 309 -27.58 8.56 -15.68
CA ARG A 309 -27.43 8.50 -17.13
C ARG A 309 -26.36 9.48 -17.58
N PHE A 310 -25.67 9.17 -18.67
CA PHE A 310 -24.65 10.04 -19.25
C PHE A 310 -25.17 11.46 -19.52
N ALA A 311 -26.36 11.60 -20.14
CA ALA A 311 -26.95 12.89 -20.41
C ALA A 311 -27.17 13.70 -19.11
N ASP A 312 -27.73 13.06 -18.07
CA ASP A 312 -27.98 13.73 -16.78
C ASP A 312 -26.65 14.13 -16.10
N ALA A 313 -25.59 13.31 -16.25
CA ALA A 313 -24.27 13.64 -15.73
C ALA A 313 -23.66 14.86 -16.43
N MET A 314 -23.78 14.92 -17.75
CA MET A 314 -23.27 16.04 -18.54
C MET A 314 -24.08 17.32 -18.32
N ASP A 315 -25.40 17.23 -18.29
CA ASP A 315 -26.28 18.41 -18.08
C ASP A 315 -26.12 19.00 -16.67
N ARG A 316 -26.02 18.14 -15.65
CA ARG A 316 -25.95 18.59 -14.25
C ARG A 316 -24.54 18.93 -13.79
N PHE A 317 -23.52 18.25 -14.29
CA PHE A 317 -22.16 18.34 -13.75
C PHE A 317 -21.09 18.64 -14.79
N GLY A 318 -21.37 18.58 -16.10
CA GLY A 318 -20.42 18.82 -17.16
C GLY A 318 -19.30 17.76 -17.26
N THR A 319 -19.53 16.59 -16.69
CA THR A 319 -18.56 15.48 -16.68
C THR A 319 -19.27 14.13 -16.60
N ASP A 320 -18.70 13.13 -17.24
CA ASP A 320 -19.14 11.73 -17.17
C ASP A 320 -18.81 11.03 -15.82
N LYS A 321 -18.05 11.68 -14.95
CA LYS A 321 -17.61 11.17 -13.63
C LYS A 321 -17.83 12.20 -12.54
N PRO A 322 -19.09 12.59 -12.25
CA PRO A 322 -19.36 13.61 -11.26
C PRO A 322 -18.99 13.17 -9.85
N ASP A 323 -18.44 14.10 -9.08
CA ASP A 323 -18.27 13.93 -7.64
C ASP A 323 -19.52 14.41 -6.91
N LEU A 324 -20.43 13.50 -6.59
CA LEU A 324 -21.73 13.81 -5.98
C LEU A 324 -21.63 14.30 -4.53
N ARG A 325 -20.45 14.33 -3.93
CA ARG A 325 -20.26 14.78 -2.54
C ARG A 325 -20.41 16.29 -2.37
N PHE A 326 -20.33 17.06 -3.45
CA PHE A 326 -20.29 18.52 -3.37
C PHE A 326 -21.64 19.21 -3.63
N GLY A 327 -22.58 18.53 -4.25
CA GLY A 327 -23.88 19.14 -4.60
C GLY A 327 -23.78 20.34 -5.56
N LEU A 328 -22.68 20.49 -6.29
CA LEU A 328 -22.49 21.59 -7.26
C LEU A 328 -23.03 21.14 -8.62
N GLU A 329 -24.22 21.60 -8.94
CA GLU A 329 -24.86 21.36 -10.23
C GLU A 329 -24.77 22.61 -11.12
N ILE A 330 -24.68 22.40 -12.43
CA ILE A 330 -24.75 23.44 -13.44
C ILE A 330 -26.20 23.91 -13.53
N ALA A 331 -26.43 25.22 -13.38
CA ALA A 331 -27.76 25.84 -13.53
C ALA A 331 -27.81 26.65 -14.82
N ASP A 332 -28.84 26.45 -15.63
CA ASP A 332 -29.11 27.28 -16.79
C ASP A 332 -29.66 28.63 -16.33
N VAL A 333 -28.95 29.70 -16.57
CA VAL A 333 -29.33 31.07 -16.21
C VAL A 333 -29.77 31.89 -17.44
N THR A 334 -29.96 31.25 -18.59
CA THR A 334 -30.32 31.90 -19.85
C THR A 334 -31.59 32.75 -19.72
N ALA A 335 -32.64 32.21 -19.07
CA ALA A 335 -33.93 32.90 -18.88
C ALA A 335 -33.83 34.08 -17.91
N SER A 336 -32.89 34.11 -16.99
CA SER A 336 -32.75 35.16 -15.96
C SER A 336 -32.06 36.43 -16.47
N ARG A 337 -31.49 36.42 -17.70
CA ARG A 337 -30.66 37.50 -18.24
C ARG A 337 -31.24 38.25 -19.44
N GLY A 338 -32.51 38.10 -19.77
CA GLY A 338 -33.18 38.92 -20.80
C GLY A 338 -32.41 39.00 -22.13
N GLY A 339 -31.85 37.91 -22.64
CA GLY A 339 -31.21 37.84 -23.95
C GLY A 339 -29.71 38.23 -24.03
N ALA A 340 -29.07 38.59 -22.92
CA ALA A 340 -27.60 38.78 -22.93
C ALA A 340 -26.88 37.43 -22.77
N PRO A 341 -25.80 37.14 -23.54
CA PRO A 341 -25.06 35.89 -23.41
C PRO A 341 -24.49 35.75 -21.99
N PRO A 342 -24.60 34.57 -21.38
CA PRO A 342 -24.19 34.36 -20.00
C PRO A 342 -22.68 34.60 -19.89
N ARG A 343 -22.25 35.51 -19.04
CA ARG A 343 -20.87 35.53 -18.57
C ARG A 343 -20.73 34.37 -17.58
N PRO A 344 -19.71 33.50 -17.74
CA PRO A 344 -19.51 32.43 -16.80
C PRO A 344 -19.32 33.02 -15.39
N ARG A 345 -20.29 32.82 -14.52
CA ARG A 345 -20.15 33.12 -13.11
C ARG A 345 -19.58 31.89 -12.45
N VAL A 346 -18.33 31.96 -12.09
CA VAL A 346 -17.77 31.04 -11.10
C VAL A 346 -18.50 31.33 -9.79
N THR A 347 -19.56 30.59 -9.53
CA THR A 347 -20.25 30.66 -8.25
C THR A 347 -19.45 29.84 -7.26
N ALA A 348 -18.89 30.55 -6.31
CA ALA A 348 -18.20 30.05 -5.12
C ALA A 348 -17.02 29.09 -5.37
N ALA A 349 -15.83 29.57 -5.03
CA ALA A 349 -14.70 28.68 -4.75
C ALA A 349 -15.16 27.60 -3.75
N PRO A 350 -14.79 26.34 -3.94
CA PRO A 350 -15.05 25.32 -2.94
C PRO A 350 -14.47 25.80 -1.61
N ALA A 351 -15.23 25.66 -0.55
CA ALA A 351 -14.75 25.96 0.80
C ALA A 351 -13.39 25.29 1.01
N PRO A 352 -12.40 25.97 1.62
CA PRO A 352 -11.11 25.39 1.88
C PRO A 352 -11.32 24.10 2.69
N ARG A 353 -10.73 23.02 2.22
CA ARG A 353 -10.76 21.74 2.93
C ARG A 353 -10.20 21.98 4.33
N PRO A 354 -10.82 21.45 5.37
CA PRO A 354 -10.19 21.47 6.68
C PRO A 354 -8.85 20.73 6.56
N HIS A 355 -7.79 21.45 6.83
CA HIS A 355 -6.47 20.85 7.06
C HIS A 355 -6.63 20.00 8.33
N ASN A 356 -6.70 18.69 8.17
CA ASN A 356 -6.54 17.80 9.30
C ASN A 356 -5.05 17.81 9.65
N THR A 357 -4.76 18.46 10.75
CA THR A 357 -3.53 18.31 11.52
C THR A 357 -3.32 16.87 11.97
#